data_1293a780d350b9bea4b38fb57e99fe91
#
_entry.id   1293a780d350b9bea4b38fb57e99fe91
#
_cell.length_a   1.000
_cell.length_b   1.000
_cell.length_c   1.000
_cell.angle_alpha   90.00
_cell.angle_beta   90.00
_cell.angle_gamma   90.00
#
_symmetry.space_group_name_H-M   'P 1'
#
loop_
_entity.id
_entity.type
_entity.pdbx_description
1 polymer ?
#
loop_
_entity_poly.entity_id
_entity_poly.type
_entity_poly.pdbx_seq_one_letter_code
_entity_poly.pdbx_strand_id
1 'polypeptide(L)'
;VTKETQQADAVDEILAQWHRERPDLDLAAIGIFGRLGRLSLLLGPALEEVAARRGLRPGEFDVLATLRRSGSPYTLTPSVLAQTLMLSRAGMTNRLDRLEAAGLVERTLDPADRRSFRISLTDRGHELVDAAVTDHVANETRLLSALTPEERAALDRALRGLLRAIG
;
A
#
# COMPACT_ATOMS: atom_id res chain seq x y z
N VAL A 1 -21.23 -20.72 -22.40
CA VAL A 1 -20.69 -20.32 -21.08
C VAL A 1 -19.69 -21.38 -20.70
N THR A 2 -18.41 -21.13 -21.04
CA THR A 2 -17.28 -22.04 -20.72
C THR A 2 -17.06 -21.92 -19.21
N LYS A 3 -17.31 -23.01 -18.44
CA LYS A 3 -16.84 -23.15 -17.08
C LYS A 3 -15.29 -23.12 -17.15
N GLU A 4 -14.68 -21.96 -16.92
CA GLU A 4 -13.30 -21.95 -16.51
C GLU A 4 -13.21 -22.76 -15.22
N THR A 5 -12.46 -23.85 -15.28
CA THR A 5 -12.13 -24.68 -14.11
C THR A 5 -11.28 -23.78 -13.22
N GLN A 6 -11.92 -23.13 -12.25
CA GLN A 6 -11.18 -22.38 -11.22
C GLN A 6 -10.21 -23.37 -10.58
N GLN A 7 -8.93 -23.18 -10.80
CA GLN A 7 -7.89 -23.99 -10.20
C GLN A 7 -7.96 -23.80 -8.69
N ALA A 8 -8.11 -24.92 -7.95
CA ALA A 8 -8.22 -24.90 -6.50
C ALA A 8 -6.99 -24.25 -5.87
N ASP A 9 -7.18 -23.35 -4.93
CA ASP A 9 -6.13 -22.70 -4.16
C ASP A 9 -6.04 -23.27 -2.72
N ALA A 10 -5.03 -22.86 -1.97
CA ALA A 10 -4.84 -23.32 -0.59
C ALA A 10 -5.95 -22.86 0.38
N VAL A 11 -6.82 -21.94 0.00
CA VAL A 11 -7.99 -21.56 0.80
C VAL A 11 -9.12 -22.55 0.57
N ASP A 12 -9.22 -23.11 -0.64
CA ASP A 12 -10.22 -24.17 -0.93
C ASP A 12 -9.97 -25.42 -0.09
N GLU A 13 -8.70 -25.78 0.18
CA GLU A 13 -8.37 -26.85 1.11
C GLU A 13 -8.85 -26.58 2.54
N ILE A 14 -8.65 -25.35 3.02
CA ILE A 14 -9.13 -24.91 4.34
C ILE A 14 -10.64 -24.97 4.40
N LEU A 15 -11.34 -24.49 3.36
CA LEU A 15 -12.80 -24.56 3.28
C LEU A 15 -13.30 -26.00 3.27
N ALA A 16 -12.63 -26.90 2.54
CA ALA A 16 -12.97 -28.32 2.52
C ALA A 16 -12.80 -28.98 3.90
N GLN A 17 -11.77 -28.61 4.66
CA GLN A 17 -11.57 -29.09 6.03
C GLN A 17 -12.70 -28.62 6.94
N TRP A 18 -13.02 -27.34 6.92
CA TRP A 18 -14.11 -26.78 7.70
C TRP A 18 -15.47 -27.36 7.34
N HIS A 19 -15.72 -27.56 6.05
CA HIS A 19 -16.99 -28.15 5.61
C HIS A 19 -17.19 -29.60 6.11
N ARG A 20 -16.10 -30.36 6.31
CA ARG A 20 -16.18 -31.69 6.92
C ARG A 20 -16.46 -31.65 8.41
N GLU A 21 -15.83 -30.71 9.12
CA GLU A 21 -15.94 -30.60 10.59
C GLU A 21 -17.19 -29.82 11.05
N ARG A 22 -17.61 -28.84 10.26
CA ARG A 22 -18.73 -27.95 10.54
C ARG A 22 -19.58 -27.69 9.30
N PRO A 23 -20.29 -28.73 8.81
CA PRO A 23 -21.14 -28.62 7.61
C PRO A 23 -22.36 -27.70 7.80
N ASP A 24 -22.62 -27.27 9.03
CA ASP A 24 -23.66 -26.33 9.43
C ASP A 24 -23.31 -24.85 9.16
N LEU A 25 -22.05 -24.52 8.87
CA LEU A 25 -21.62 -23.14 8.70
C LEU A 25 -21.62 -22.70 7.23
N ASP A 26 -22.04 -21.44 7.00
CA ASP A 26 -21.73 -20.74 5.75
C ASP A 26 -20.30 -20.25 5.78
N LEU A 27 -19.45 -20.82 4.92
CA LEU A 27 -18.02 -20.56 4.87
C LEU A 27 -17.62 -19.49 3.84
N ALA A 28 -18.57 -18.83 3.17
CA ALA A 28 -18.29 -17.86 2.11
C ALA A 28 -17.40 -16.73 2.61
N ALA A 29 -17.66 -16.22 3.81
CA ALA A 29 -16.85 -15.16 4.41
C ALA A 29 -15.40 -15.62 4.70
N ILE A 30 -15.21 -16.84 5.20
CA ILE A 30 -13.89 -17.42 5.45
C ILE A 30 -13.09 -17.50 4.15
N GLY A 31 -13.72 -17.88 3.04
CA GLY A 31 -13.07 -17.92 1.74
C GLY A 31 -12.57 -16.56 1.28
N ILE A 32 -13.41 -15.53 1.40
CA ILE A 32 -13.05 -14.14 1.01
C ILE A 32 -11.90 -13.61 1.87
N PHE A 33 -12.04 -13.64 3.20
CA PHE A 33 -11.02 -13.11 4.10
C PHE A 33 -9.72 -13.91 4.09
N GLY A 34 -9.81 -15.23 3.89
CA GLY A 34 -8.64 -16.09 3.72
C GLY A 34 -7.81 -15.70 2.49
N ARG A 35 -8.48 -15.43 1.36
CA ARG A 35 -7.81 -14.97 0.13
C ARG A 35 -7.26 -13.54 0.27
N LEU A 36 -8.00 -12.62 0.89
CA LEU A 36 -7.51 -11.26 1.17
C LEU A 36 -6.26 -11.28 2.05
N GLY A 37 -6.25 -12.09 3.12
CA GLY A 37 -5.09 -12.24 3.99
C GLY A 37 -3.86 -12.78 3.25
N ARG A 38 -4.03 -13.83 2.44
CA ARG A 38 -2.93 -14.38 1.62
C ARG A 38 -2.43 -13.39 0.58
N LEU A 39 -3.32 -12.69 -0.12
CA LEU A 39 -2.95 -11.65 -1.07
C LEU A 39 -2.14 -10.55 -0.38
N SER A 40 -2.55 -10.07 0.78
CA SER A 40 -1.82 -9.05 1.53
C SER A 40 -0.38 -9.47 1.84
N LEU A 41 -0.18 -10.74 2.26
CA LEU A 41 1.15 -11.29 2.55
C LEU A 41 2.03 -11.41 1.31
N LEU A 42 1.46 -11.74 0.15
CA LEU A 42 2.21 -11.90 -1.10
C LEU A 42 2.47 -10.58 -1.81
N LEU A 43 1.53 -9.65 -1.76
CA LEU A 43 1.65 -8.35 -2.43
C LEU A 43 2.67 -7.43 -1.73
N GLY A 44 2.75 -7.45 -0.41
CA GLY A 44 3.68 -6.59 0.33
C GLY A 44 5.11 -6.66 -0.21
N PRO A 45 5.77 -7.83 -0.19
CA PRO A 45 7.12 -7.99 -0.74
C PRO A 45 7.23 -7.61 -2.23
N ALA A 46 6.22 -7.95 -3.05
CA ALA A 46 6.23 -7.67 -4.48
C ALA A 46 6.13 -6.17 -4.81
N LEU A 47 5.48 -5.38 -3.95
CA LEU A 47 5.41 -3.92 -4.08
C LEU A 47 6.68 -3.25 -3.53
N GLU A 48 7.19 -3.74 -2.39
CA GLU A 48 8.41 -3.20 -1.77
C GLU A 48 9.66 -3.42 -2.62
N GLU A 49 9.75 -4.53 -3.36
CA GLU A 49 10.88 -4.83 -4.26
C GLU A 49 11.12 -3.72 -5.29
N VAL A 50 10.05 -3.13 -5.83
CA VAL A 50 10.16 -2.05 -6.82
C VAL A 50 10.81 -0.81 -6.22
N ALA A 51 10.42 -0.42 -5.02
CA ALA A 51 11.02 0.68 -4.29
C ALA A 51 12.48 0.38 -3.89
N ALA A 52 12.76 -0.87 -3.49
CA ALA A 52 14.10 -1.32 -3.12
C ALA A 52 15.11 -1.22 -4.28
N ARG A 53 14.69 -1.44 -5.53
CA ARG A 53 15.53 -1.25 -6.73
C ARG A 53 15.99 0.21 -6.90
N ARG A 54 15.27 1.16 -6.30
CA ARG A 54 15.61 2.59 -6.25
C ARG A 54 16.36 2.98 -4.96
N GLY A 55 16.77 1.99 -4.15
CA GLY A 55 17.51 2.22 -2.90
C GLY A 55 16.62 2.66 -1.73
N LEU A 56 15.29 2.58 -1.86
CA LEU A 56 14.34 2.90 -0.80
C LEU A 56 14.11 1.68 0.10
N ARG A 57 14.05 1.90 1.40
CA ARG A 57 13.65 0.87 2.38
C ARG A 57 12.12 0.78 2.49
N PRO A 58 11.60 -0.32 3.08
CA PRO A 58 10.16 -0.47 3.27
C PRO A 58 9.50 0.76 3.91
N GLY A 59 8.44 1.23 3.25
CA GLY A 59 7.65 2.38 3.68
C GLY A 59 8.28 3.76 3.46
N GLU A 60 9.50 3.87 2.92
CA GLU A 60 10.10 5.16 2.54
C GLU A 60 9.47 5.70 1.25
N PHE A 61 9.16 4.80 0.31
CA PHE A 61 8.40 5.13 -0.89
C PHE A 61 7.06 5.80 -0.55
N ASP A 62 6.33 5.26 0.41
CA ASP A 62 5.00 5.79 0.80
C ASP A 62 5.09 7.21 1.34
N VAL A 63 6.15 7.54 2.09
CA VAL A 63 6.39 8.91 2.59
C VAL A 63 6.63 9.86 1.44
N LEU A 64 7.55 9.52 0.52
CA LEU A 64 7.87 10.35 -0.64
C LEU A 64 6.66 10.50 -1.57
N ALA A 65 5.94 9.41 -1.86
CA ALA A 65 4.74 9.42 -2.67
C ALA A 65 3.62 10.25 -2.04
N THR A 66 3.50 10.25 -0.69
CA THR A 66 2.53 11.08 0.02
C THR A 66 2.87 12.57 -0.10
N LEU A 67 4.13 12.94 0.05
CA LEU A 67 4.58 14.31 -0.18
C LEU A 67 4.33 14.72 -1.65
N ARG A 68 4.68 13.86 -2.60
CA ARG A 68 4.52 14.15 -4.03
C ARG A 68 3.07 14.40 -4.44
N ARG A 69 2.16 13.54 -3.98
CA ARG A 69 0.72 13.65 -4.31
C ARG A 69 0.00 14.77 -3.56
N SER A 70 0.62 15.36 -2.53
CA SER A 70 0.02 16.53 -1.83
C SER A 70 0.02 17.79 -2.70
N GLY A 71 0.74 17.80 -3.81
CA GLY A 71 0.87 18.96 -4.69
C GLY A 71 1.89 19.98 -4.18
N SER A 72 2.21 20.95 -5.06
CA SER A 72 3.14 22.02 -4.69
C SER A 72 2.64 22.78 -3.45
N PRO A 73 3.52 23.09 -2.48
CA PRO A 73 4.98 22.95 -2.47
C PRO A 73 5.50 21.58 -1.97
N TYR A 74 4.74 20.50 -2.04
CA TYR A 74 5.14 19.12 -1.66
C TYR A 74 5.59 19.01 -0.20
N THR A 75 4.84 19.67 0.68
CA THR A 75 5.21 19.89 2.08
C THR A 75 4.08 19.47 3.02
N LEU A 76 4.41 18.62 3.99
CA LEU A 76 3.47 18.14 5.00
C LEU A 76 4.14 18.13 6.38
N THR A 77 3.35 18.14 7.45
CA THR A 77 3.86 17.92 8.80
C THR A 77 4.06 16.43 9.07
N PRO A 78 5.00 16.03 9.97
CA PRO A 78 5.15 14.64 10.39
C PRO A 78 3.86 14.00 10.91
N SER A 79 2.99 14.80 11.55
CA SER A 79 1.70 14.33 12.08
C SER A 79 0.74 13.92 10.96
N VAL A 80 0.64 14.73 9.91
CA VAL A 80 -0.19 14.44 8.74
C VAL A 80 0.34 13.21 8.02
N LEU A 81 1.66 13.10 7.84
CA LEU A 81 2.29 11.91 7.24
C LEU A 81 1.99 10.65 8.04
N ALA A 82 2.16 10.70 9.38
CA ALA A 82 1.89 9.57 10.25
C ALA A 82 0.42 9.13 10.20
N GLN A 83 -0.51 10.08 10.24
CA GLN A 83 -1.94 9.81 10.14
C GLN A 83 -2.31 9.20 8.78
N THR A 84 -1.83 9.81 7.68
CA THR A 84 -2.13 9.35 6.32
C THR A 84 -1.62 7.93 6.06
N LEU A 85 -0.47 7.58 6.62
CA LEU A 85 0.18 6.28 6.43
C LEU A 85 -0.13 5.27 7.54
N MET A 86 -1.03 5.63 8.47
CA MET A 86 -1.42 4.79 9.62
C MET A 86 -0.20 4.30 10.43
N LEU A 87 0.78 5.18 10.64
CA LEU A 87 2.03 4.88 11.34
C LEU A 87 2.06 5.50 12.73
N SER A 88 2.81 4.84 13.63
CA SER A 88 3.17 5.46 14.90
C SER A 88 4.13 6.66 14.68
N ARG A 89 4.12 7.61 15.62
CA ARG A 89 5.06 8.75 15.58
C ARG A 89 6.53 8.31 15.50
N ALA A 90 6.91 7.30 16.28
CA ALA A 90 8.28 6.77 16.28
C ALA A 90 8.64 6.14 14.92
N GLY A 91 7.74 5.37 14.33
CA GLY A 91 7.93 4.78 13.01
C GLY A 91 8.09 5.84 11.93
N MET A 92 7.33 6.95 11.99
CA MET A 92 7.46 8.07 11.07
C MET A 92 8.80 8.79 11.28
N THR A 93 9.19 9.11 12.52
CA THR A 93 10.46 9.79 12.81
C THR A 93 11.64 9.02 12.22
N ASN A 94 11.72 7.71 12.46
CA ASN A 94 12.80 6.88 11.93
C ASN A 94 12.88 6.88 10.39
N ARG A 95 11.73 6.92 9.69
CA ARG A 95 11.71 7.01 8.23
C ARG A 95 12.18 8.38 7.75
N LEU A 96 11.70 9.45 8.37
CA LEU A 96 12.10 10.81 8.04
C LEU A 96 13.58 11.06 8.27
N ASP A 97 14.16 10.54 9.37
CA ASP A 97 15.60 10.66 9.66
C ASP A 97 16.45 10.02 8.55
N ARG A 98 16.05 8.85 8.05
CA ARG A 98 16.76 8.19 6.95
C ARG A 98 16.60 8.91 5.62
N LEU A 99 15.38 9.37 5.30
CA LEU A 99 15.12 10.11 4.07
C LEU A 99 15.86 11.45 4.04
N GLU A 100 15.96 12.14 5.17
CA GLU A 100 16.74 13.37 5.31
C GLU A 100 18.23 13.09 5.17
N ALA A 101 18.76 12.07 5.85
CA ALA A 101 20.15 11.64 5.71
C ALA A 101 20.50 11.24 4.26
N ALA A 102 19.54 10.71 3.50
CA ALA A 102 19.69 10.41 2.09
C ALA A 102 19.53 11.65 1.18
N GLY A 103 19.20 12.82 1.73
CA GLY A 103 18.98 14.05 0.98
C GLY A 103 17.74 14.03 0.07
N LEU A 104 16.73 13.25 0.43
CA LEU A 104 15.48 13.11 -0.34
C LEU A 104 14.35 13.99 0.20
N VAL A 105 14.43 14.34 1.48
CA VAL A 105 13.54 15.32 2.13
C VAL A 105 14.39 16.30 2.93
N GLU A 106 13.80 17.42 3.24
CA GLU A 106 14.34 18.42 4.17
C GLU A 106 13.34 18.74 5.27
N ARG A 107 13.85 19.12 6.44
CA ARG A 107 13.05 19.59 7.58
C ARG A 107 13.27 21.08 7.76
N THR A 108 12.19 21.83 7.80
CA THR A 108 12.18 23.25 8.14
C THR A 108 11.28 23.49 9.33
N LEU A 109 11.58 24.50 10.16
CA LEU A 109 10.67 24.91 11.22
C LEU A 109 9.38 25.46 10.62
N ASP A 110 8.25 25.09 11.19
CA ASP A 110 6.98 25.67 10.75
C ASP A 110 6.92 27.16 11.13
N PRO A 111 6.72 28.05 10.16
CA PRO A 111 6.61 29.48 10.45
C PRO A 111 5.49 29.84 11.42
N ALA A 112 4.40 29.03 11.43
CA ALA A 112 3.23 29.26 12.27
C ALA A 112 3.37 28.64 13.66
N ASP A 113 4.18 27.56 13.80
CA ASP A 113 4.44 26.90 15.08
C ASP A 113 5.90 26.41 15.15
N ARG A 114 6.72 27.18 15.84
CA ARG A 114 8.17 26.88 16.04
C ARG A 114 8.46 25.57 16.81
N ARG A 115 7.43 24.88 17.31
CA ARG A 115 7.56 23.55 17.94
C ARG A 115 7.33 22.42 16.94
N SER A 116 6.94 22.76 15.73
CA SER A 116 6.59 21.84 14.66
C SER A 116 7.57 21.97 13.50
N PHE A 117 7.74 20.85 12.78
CA PHE A 117 8.51 20.80 11.55
C PHE A 117 7.60 20.59 10.36
N ARG A 118 8.04 21.14 9.23
CA ARG A 118 7.53 20.81 7.89
C ARG A 118 8.54 19.94 7.19
N ILE A 119 8.05 18.95 6.48
CA ILE A 119 8.83 18.03 5.66
C ILE A 119 8.51 18.33 4.21
N SER A 120 9.54 18.64 3.43
CA SER A 120 9.43 18.93 2.00
C SER A 120 10.28 17.97 1.19
N LEU A 121 9.87 17.68 -0.05
CA LEU A 121 10.74 17.00 -1.00
C LEU A 121 11.88 17.94 -1.40
N THR A 122 13.10 17.41 -1.51
CA THR A 122 14.18 18.04 -2.25
C THR A 122 13.99 17.79 -3.74
N ASP A 123 14.73 18.52 -4.62
CA ASP A 123 14.71 18.26 -6.07
C ASP A 123 15.08 16.81 -6.36
N ARG A 124 16.09 16.26 -5.67
CA ARG A 124 16.49 14.86 -5.78
C ARG A 124 15.39 13.90 -5.31
N GLY A 125 14.69 14.23 -4.22
CA GLY A 125 13.56 13.45 -3.72
C GLY A 125 12.41 13.45 -4.72
N HIS A 126 12.15 14.59 -5.35
CA HIS A 126 11.13 14.74 -6.37
C HIS A 126 11.42 13.88 -7.62
N GLU A 127 12.64 13.98 -8.17
CA GLU A 127 13.06 13.16 -9.31
C GLU A 127 12.99 11.66 -9.02
N LEU A 128 13.47 11.25 -7.83
CA LEU A 128 13.46 9.85 -7.43
C LEU A 128 12.05 9.30 -7.26
N VAL A 129 11.15 10.05 -6.60
CA VAL A 129 9.79 9.58 -6.38
C VAL A 129 8.98 9.52 -7.68
N ASP A 130 9.16 10.45 -8.61
CA ASP A 130 8.48 10.40 -9.90
C ASP A 130 8.89 9.16 -10.71
N ALA A 131 10.17 8.81 -10.70
CA ALA A 131 10.65 7.59 -11.31
C ALA A 131 10.12 6.33 -10.57
N ALA A 132 10.12 6.36 -9.23
CA ALA A 132 9.64 5.24 -8.42
C ALA A 132 8.13 5.00 -8.57
N VAL A 133 7.32 6.05 -8.65
CA VAL A 133 5.87 5.95 -8.90
C VAL A 133 5.59 5.34 -10.28
N THR A 134 6.37 5.73 -11.29
CA THR A 134 6.24 5.15 -12.64
C THR A 134 6.46 3.63 -12.62
N ASP A 135 7.54 3.18 -11.98
CA ASP A 135 7.83 1.76 -11.85
C ASP A 135 6.78 1.02 -10.99
N HIS A 136 6.31 1.67 -9.93
CA HIS A 136 5.29 1.12 -9.03
C HIS A 136 3.97 0.87 -9.77
N VAL A 137 3.48 1.86 -10.51
CA VAL A 137 2.24 1.74 -11.32
C VAL A 137 2.39 0.66 -12.40
N ALA A 138 3.55 0.58 -13.05
CA ALA A 138 3.81 -0.47 -14.03
C ALA A 138 3.78 -1.87 -13.39
N ASN A 139 4.35 -2.03 -12.19
CA ASN A 139 4.32 -3.29 -11.46
C ASN A 139 2.90 -3.66 -11.01
N GLU A 140 2.13 -2.72 -10.46
CA GLU A 140 0.73 -2.96 -10.07
C GLU A 140 -0.13 -3.36 -11.29
N THR A 141 0.05 -2.66 -12.42
CA THR A 141 -0.62 -3.00 -13.68
C THR A 141 -0.29 -4.43 -14.12
N ARG A 142 0.98 -4.83 -14.01
CA ARG A 142 1.44 -6.20 -14.31
C ARG A 142 0.81 -7.22 -13.36
N LEU A 143 0.74 -6.95 -12.08
CA LEU A 143 0.10 -7.84 -11.09
C LEU A 143 -1.39 -8.02 -11.37
N LEU A 144 -2.08 -6.95 -11.79
CA LEU A 144 -3.48 -7.00 -12.17
C LEU A 144 -3.72 -7.60 -13.57
N SER A 145 -2.69 -7.89 -14.36
CA SER A 145 -2.87 -8.45 -15.71
C SER A 145 -3.48 -9.85 -15.73
N ALA A 146 -3.47 -10.56 -14.60
CA ALA A 146 -4.16 -11.83 -14.42
C ALA A 146 -5.70 -11.70 -14.42
N LEU A 147 -6.24 -10.48 -14.28
CA LEU A 147 -7.68 -10.22 -14.24
C LEU A 147 -8.13 -9.55 -15.52
N THR A 148 -9.34 -9.88 -15.97
CA THR A 148 -10.03 -9.13 -17.05
C THR A 148 -10.41 -7.73 -16.58
N PRO A 149 -10.72 -6.79 -17.51
CA PRO A 149 -11.21 -5.46 -17.13
C PRO A 149 -12.47 -5.49 -16.24
N GLU A 150 -13.39 -6.42 -16.52
CA GLU A 150 -14.64 -6.60 -15.78
C GLU A 150 -14.36 -7.08 -14.33
N GLU A 151 -13.45 -8.04 -14.17
CA GLU A 151 -13.03 -8.55 -12.86
C GLU A 151 -12.32 -7.47 -12.03
N ARG A 152 -11.44 -6.66 -12.64
CA ARG A 152 -10.80 -5.51 -11.97
C ARG A 152 -11.84 -4.52 -11.46
N ALA A 153 -12.82 -4.18 -12.30
CA ALA A 153 -13.90 -3.27 -11.93
C ALA A 153 -14.79 -3.86 -10.81
N ALA A 154 -15.05 -5.16 -10.84
CA ALA A 154 -15.80 -5.85 -9.79
C ALA A 154 -15.04 -5.87 -8.46
N LEU A 155 -13.74 -6.17 -8.49
CA LEU A 155 -12.86 -6.16 -7.33
C LEU A 155 -12.79 -4.75 -6.69
N ASP A 156 -12.58 -3.70 -7.50
CA ASP A 156 -12.55 -2.31 -7.00
C ASP A 156 -13.87 -1.94 -6.30
N ARG A 157 -15.01 -2.27 -6.90
CA ARG A 157 -16.32 -2.02 -6.27
C ARG A 157 -16.49 -2.77 -4.95
N ALA A 158 -16.08 -4.04 -4.89
CA ALA A 158 -16.19 -4.86 -3.70
C ALA A 158 -15.31 -4.32 -2.56
N LEU A 159 -14.04 -3.97 -2.86
CA LEU A 159 -13.11 -3.39 -1.89
C LEU A 159 -13.60 -2.05 -1.34
N ARG A 160 -14.14 -1.16 -2.21
CA ARG A 160 -14.77 0.10 -1.76
C ARG A 160 -15.95 -0.14 -0.83
N GLY A 161 -16.75 -1.19 -1.10
CA GLY A 161 -17.86 -1.60 -0.23
C GLY A 161 -17.39 -2.00 1.16
N LEU A 162 -16.37 -2.87 1.22
CA LEU A 162 -15.77 -3.31 2.49
C LEU A 162 -15.13 -2.16 3.26
N LEU A 163 -14.36 -1.30 2.61
CA LEU A 163 -13.74 -0.14 3.25
C LEU A 163 -14.77 0.79 3.89
N ARG A 164 -15.90 1.03 3.22
CA ARG A 164 -16.98 1.86 3.81
C ARG A 164 -17.71 1.19 4.98
N ALA A 165 -17.72 -0.13 5.03
CA ALA A 165 -18.41 -0.86 6.10
C ALA A 165 -17.55 -1.01 7.37
N ILE A 166 -16.23 -0.90 7.26
CA ILE A 166 -15.28 -1.15 8.35
C ILE A 166 -14.66 0.16 8.87
N GLY A 167 -14.46 1.16 8.01
CA GLY A 167 -13.88 2.47 8.35
C GLY A 167 -14.95 3.49 8.66
#